data_927860adb37e0d3e4bff8b73982d8422
#
_entry.id   927860adb37e0d3e4bff8b73982d8422
#
_cell.length_a   1.000
_cell.length_b   1.000
_cell.length_c   1.000
_cell.angle_alpha   90.00
_cell.angle_beta   90.00
_cell.angle_gamma   90.00
#
_symmetry.space_group_name_H-M   'P 1'
#
loop_
_entity.id
_entity.type
_entity.pdbx_description
1 polymer ?
#
loop_
_entity_poly.entity_id
_entity_poly.type
_entity_poly.pdbx_seq_one_letter_code
_entity_poly.pdbx_strand_id
1 'polypeptide(L)'
;HRDLHSFPTRRSSDLNADHNSELRPGQGGKIARSAGSYAQLMSRDGKFAILRFPSGETRMVLQTCKATIGTISNQDHNLEISGKAGRSRWLGRRPRTRGVVMNPVDHPMGGGEGRASGGIPRSRKGIPAKGYKTRSKKKASNKYIIERRKK
;
A
#
# COMPACT_ATOMS: atom_id res chain seq x y z
N HIS A 1 4.34 -25.58 4.48
CA HIS A 1 3.14 -24.73 4.26
C HIS A 1 2.18 -24.97 5.40
N ARG A 2 2.19 -24.10 6.40
CA ARG A 2 1.21 -24.15 7.48
C ARG A 2 -0.02 -23.34 7.07
N ASP A 3 -1.10 -24.04 7.20
CA ASP A 3 -2.46 -23.77 6.81
C ASP A 3 -2.97 -22.34 7.00
N LEU A 4 -3.66 -21.86 5.97
CA LEU A 4 -4.48 -20.68 5.97
C LEU A 4 -5.63 -20.86 6.97
N HIS A 5 -5.41 -20.44 8.21
CA HIS A 5 -6.47 -20.45 9.20
C HIS A 5 -7.32 -19.17 9.07
N SER A 6 -8.62 -19.31 9.29
CA SER A 6 -9.47 -18.17 9.66
C SER A 6 -8.84 -17.49 10.88
N PHE A 7 -9.03 -16.18 11.03
CA PHE A 7 -8.45 -15.42 12.14
C PHE A 7 -8.58 -16.20 13.45
N PRO A 8 -7.46 -16.53 14.14
CA PRO A 8 -7.45 -17.44 15.27
C PRO A 8 -8.38 -17.00 16.40
N THR A 9 -9.08 -17.95 17.02
CA THR A 9 -10.07 -17.73 18.09
C THR A 9 -9.48 -17.54 19.48
N ARG A 10 -8.17 -17.34 19.62
CA ARG A 10 -7.54 -17.22 20.93
C ARG A 10 -7.91 -15.93 21.63
N ARG A 11 -8.40 -16.08 22.85
CA ARG A 11 -8.40 -15.03 23.88
C ARG A 11 -6.94 -14.70 24.21
N SER A 12 -6.69 -13.44 24.35
CA SER A 12 -5.64 -12.76 25.07
C SER A 12 -4.80 -11.79 24.23
N SER A 13 -4.40 -10.82 24.88
CA SER A 13 -3.38 -9.77 24.81
C SER A 13 -2.22 -9.90 23.82
N ASP A 14 -2.08 -10.97 23.09
CA ASP A 14 -1.05 -11.11 22.08
C ASP A 14 -1.57 -10.48 20.79
N LEU A 15 -1.06 -9.30 20.51
CA LEU A 15 -1.19 -8.61 19.23
C LEU A 15 -0.57 -9.51 18.15
N ASN A 16 -1.30 -10.51 17.71
CA ASN A 16 -0.86 -11.40 16.66
C ASN A 16 -0.66 -10.59 15.39
N ALA A 17 0.56 -10.53 14.92
CA ALA A 17 0.86 -9.99 13.62
C ALA A 17 0.38 -10.99 12.56
N ASP A 18 -0.44 -10.54 11.64
CA ASP A 18 -0.95 -11.32 10.53
C ASP A 18 -0.47 -10.71 9.21
N HIS A 19 -0.26 -11.53 8.22
CA HIS A 19 0.07 -11.04 6.88
C HIS A 19 -0.73 -11.79 5.81
N ASN A 20 -0.61 -11.36 4.56
CA ASN A 20 -1.29 -11.98 3.41
C ASN A 20 -2.80 -12.14 3.63
N SER A 21 -3.43 -11.12 4.25
CA SER A 21 -4.83 -11.18 4.65
C SER A 21 -5.77 -10.96 3.46
N GLU A 22 -6.89 -11.67 3.46
CA GLU A 22 -7.99 -11.48 2.51
C GLU A 22 -8.82 -10.24 2.85
N LEU A 23 -9.42 -9.64 1.83
CA LEU A 23 -10.44 -8.57 1.97
C LEU A 23 -11.86 -9.12 1.90
N ARG A 24 -12.04 -10.23 1.21
CA ARG A 24 -13.29 -10.99 1.08
C ARG A 24 -12.94 -12.47 1.15
N PRO A 25 -13.79 -13.29 1.77
CA PRO A 25 -13.55 -14.73 1.86
C PRO A 25 -13.32 -15.35 0.49
N GLY A 26 -12.29 -16.17 0.36
CA GLY A 26 -11.94 -16.87 -0.87
C GLY A 26 -11.29 -16.03 -1.97
N GLN A 27 -11.02 -14.75 -1.74
CA GLN A 27 -10.36 -13.87 -2.73
C GLN A 27 -8.84 -14.08 -2.81
N GLY A 28 -8.25 -14.77 -1.85
CA GLY A 28 -6.81 -14.84 -1.65
C GLY A 28 -6.24 -13.58 -1.00
N GLY A 29 -5.02 -13.68 -0.50
CA GLY A 29 -4.35 -12.58 0.21
C GLY A 29 -4.15 -11.35 -0.65
N LYS A 30 -4.56 -10.20 -0.15
CA LYS A 30 -4.50 -8.89 -0.84
C LYS A 30 -3.80 -7.81 -0.04
N ILE A 31 -3.73 -7.94 1.28
CA ILE A 31 -3.18 -6.93 2.19
C ILE A 31 -1.98 -7.51 2.95
N ALA A 32 -1.07 -6.64 3.38
CA ALA A 32 0.15 -7.00 4.11
C ALA A 32 0.97 -8.07 3.36
N ARG A 33 1.39 -7.76 2.13
CA ARG A 33 2.11 -8.68 1.24
C ARG A 33 3.52 -8.22 0.88
N SER A 34 3.88 -6.99 1.17
CA SER A 34 5.23 -6.46 0.89
C SER A 34 6.23 -7.00 1.90
N ALA A 35 7.52 -7.01 1.53
CA ALA A 35 8.61 -7.39 2.42
C ALA A 35 8.50 -6.69 3.78
N GLY A 36 8.63 -7.40 4.87
CA GLY A 36 8.54 -6.91 6.24
C GLY A 36 7.16 -6.41 6.68
N SER A 37 6.13 -6.51 5.83
CA SER A 37 4.81 -6.01 6.20
C SER A 37 4.03 -6.99 7.09
N TYR A 38 3.14 -6.42 7.89
CA TYR A 38 2.23 -7.14 8.77
C TYR A 38 0.97 -6.31 9.03
N ALA A 39 -0.02 -6.90 9.64
CA ALA A 39 -1.20 -6.26 10.19
C ALA A 39 -1.39 -6.76 11.62
N GLN A 40 -1.88 -5.91 12.53
CA GLN A 40 -2.19 -6.30 13.90
C GLN A 40 -3.69 -6.53 14.04
N LEU A 41 -4.08 -7.69 14.56
CA LEU A 41 -5.45 -7.96 14.95
C LEU A 41 -5.75 -7.26 16.27
N MET A 42 -6.54 -6.20 16.24
CA MET A 42 -6.90 -5.38 17.42
C MET A 42 -8.05 -5.99 18.22
N SER A 43 -9.11 -6.36 17.54
CA SER A 43 -10.31 -6.92 18.18
C SER A 43 -11.15 -7.66 17.17
N ARG A 44 -12.14 -8.38 17.69
CA ARG A 44 -13.21 -9.01 16.92
C ARG A 44 -14.53 -8.52 17.47
N ASP A 45 -15.39 -8.06 16.59
CA ASP A 45 -16.70 -7.56 16.93
C ASP A 45 -17.75 -8.13 15.96
N GLY A 46 -18.66 -8.89 16.50
CA GLY A 46 -19.71 -9.55 15.74
C GLY A 46 -19.17 -10.36 14.56
N LYS A 47 -19.46 -9.90 13.34
CA LYS A 47 -19.03 -10.55 12.09
C LYS A 47 -17.67 -10.05 11.57
N PHE A 48 -17.07 -9.04 12.21
CA PHE A 48 -15.87 -8.37 11.74
C PHE A 48 -14.68 -8.57 12.66
N ALA A 49 -13.49 -8.60 12.06
CA ALA A 49 -12.20 -8.44 12.72
C ALA A 49 -11.64 -7.06 12.39
N ILE A 50 -11.06 -6.39 13.37
CA ILE A 50 -10.46 -5.06 13.22
C ILE A 50 -8.95 -5.23 13.10
N LEU A 51 -8.42 -4.83 11.94
CA LEU A 51 -7.01 -4.89 11.62
C LEU A 51 -6.40 -3.49 11.61
N ARG A 52 -5.25 -3.34 12.25
CA ARG A 52 -4.42 -2.13 12.21
C ARG A 52 -3.17 -2.40 11.38
N PHE A 53 -2.91 -1.54 10.40
CA PHE A 53 -1.73 -1.62 9.53
C PHE A 53 -0.58 -0.72 10.01
N PRO A 54 0.68 -0.97 9.60
CA PRO A 54 1.82 -0.11 9.94
C PRO A 54 1.64 1.35 9.48
N SER A 55 0.80 1.59 8.48
CA SER A 55 0.44 2.94 8.03
C SER A 55 -0.44 3.73 9.01
N GLY A 56 -0.93 3.08 10.10
CA GLY A 56 -1.91 3.63 11.02
C GLY A 56 -3.36 3.52 10.56
N GLU A 57 -3.63 2.96 9.37
CA GLU A 57 -5.01 2.69 8.94
C GLU A 57 -5.59 1.53 9.75
N THR A 58 -6.78 1.74 10.32
CA THR A 58 -7.56 0.71 11.00
C THR A 58 -8.77 0.33 10.16
N ARG A 59 -8.96 -0.96 9.95
CA ARG A 59 -9.95 -1.46 9.00
C ARG A 59 -10.69 -2.69 9.50
N MET A 60 -11.99 -2.78 9.18
CA MET A 60 -12.81 -3.97 9.38
C MET A 60 -12.67 -4.93 8.22
N VAL A 61 -12.55 -6.21 8.53
CA VAL A 61 -12.55 -7.33 7.58
C VAL A 61 -13.47 -8.41 8.14
N LEU A 62 -14.13 -9.18 7.27
CA LEU A 62 -14.99 -10.29 7.76
C LEU A 62 -14.12 -11.33 8.49
N GLN A 63 -14.62 -11.86 9.60
CA GLN A 63 -13.89 -12.89 10.39
C GLN A 63 -13.63 -14.19 9.62
N THR A 64 -14.43 -14.46 8.60
CA THR A 64 -14.27 -15.60 7.70
C THR A 64 -13.13 -15.45 6.69
N CYS A 65 -12.52 -14.26 6.59
CA CYS A 65 -11.34 -14.02 5.76
C CYS A 65 -10.14 -14.78 6.32
N LYS A 66 -9.35 -15.34 5.43
CA LYS A 66 -8.11 -16.05 5.78
C LYS A 66 -6.94 -15.07 5.87
N ALA A 67 -6.01 -15.36 6.76
CA ALA A 67 -4.75 -14.66 6.92
C ALA A 67 -3.65 -15.65 7.34
N THR A 68 -2.40 -15.30 7.15
CA THR A 68 -1.25 -16.06 7.62
C THR A 68 -0.70 -15.39 8.87
N ILE A 69 -0.47 -16.16 9.93
CA ILE A 69 0.08 -15.64 11.19
C ILE A 69 1.56 -15.34 11.02
N GLY A 70 2.00 -14.20 11.50
CA GLY A 70 3.39 -13.75 11.48
C GLY A 70 3.61 -12.51 10.64
N THR A 71 4.88 -12.24 10.33
CA THR A 71 5.33 -11.13 9.49
C THR A 71 5.99 -11.65 8.22
N ILE A 72 5.95 -10.88 7.14
CA ILE A 72 6.67 -11.25 5.92
C ILE A 72 8.17 -11.05 6.15
N SER A 73 8.98 -11.96 5.63
CA SER A 73 10.44 -11.90 5.68
C SER A 73 11.02 -10.69 4.94
N ASN A 74 12.36 -10.53 5.01
CA ASN A 74 13.11 -9.46 4.38
C ASN A 74 12.67 -8.06 4.85
N GLN A 75 12.64 -7.87 6.17
CA GLN A 75 12.20 -6.61 6.80
C GLN A 75 13.08 -5.42 6.43
N ASP A 76 14.36 -5.66 6.21
CA ASP A 76 15.36 -4.64 5.87
C ASP A 76 15.40 -4.28 4.38
N HIS A 77 14.47 -4.81 3.57
CA HIS A 77 14.43 -4.54 2.13
C HIS A 77 14.38 -3.05 1.78
N ASN A 78 13.69 -2.25 2.61
CA ASN A 78 13.59 -0.80 2.41
C ASN A 78 14.88 -0.04 2.74
N LEU A 79 15.83 -0.66 3.46
CA LEU A 79 17.13 -0.09 3.81
C LEU A 79 18.19 -0.35 2.72
N GLU A 80 17.90 -1.20 1.75
CA GLU A 80 18.82 -1.51 0.65
C GLU A 80 19.13 -0.26 -0.20
N ILE A 81 20.41 0.06 -0.31
CA ILE A 81 20.91 1.13 -1.16
C ILE A 81 21.44 0.52 -2.45
N SER A 82 20.93 0.98 -3.59
CA SER A 82 21.35 0.46 -4.89
C SER A 82 22.79 0.83 -5.27
N GLY A 83 23.34 1.90 -4.71
CA GLY A 83 24.71 2.37 -4.93
C GLY A 83 24.94 3.01 -6.31
N LYS A 84 24.51 2.37 -7.39
CA LYS A 84 24.70 2.84 -8.76
C LYS A 84 23.49 2.64 -9.66
N ALA A 85 23.35 3.48 -10.68
CA ALA A 85 22.24 3.39 -11.66
C ALA A 85 22.28 2.07 -12.46
N GLY A 86 23.46 1.51 -12.70
CA GLY A 86 23.65 0.24 -13.41
C GLY A 86 22.95 -0.94 -12.72
N ARG A 87 22.85 -0.94 -11.39
CA ARG A 87 22.09 -2.00 -10.66
C ARG A 87 20.63 -2.03 -11.07
N SER A 88 19.99 -0.88 -11.25
CA SER A 88 18.62 -0.80 -11.75
C SER A 88 18.48 -1.39 -13.14
N ARG A 89 19.51 -1.22 -14.00
CA ARG A 89 19.55 -1.83 -15.34
C ARG A 89 19.67 -3.34 -15.27
N TRP A 90 20.49 -3.87 -14.38
CA TRP A 90 20.60 -5.31 -14.13
C TRP A 90 19.28 -5.94 -13.67
N LEU A 91 18.47 -5.20 -12.90
CA LEU A 91 17.12 -5.60 -12.47
C LEU A 91 16.04 -5.40 -13.56
N GLY A 92 16.45 -5.11 -14.80
CA GLY A 92 15.52 -4.91 -15.92
C GLY A 92 14.79 -3.57 -15.94
N ARG A 93 15.11 -2.64 -15.04
CA ARG A 93 14.46 -1.33 -14.99
C ARG A 93 15.13 -0.35 -15.95
N ARG A 94 14.39 0.16 -16.91
CA ARG A 94 14.85 1.22 -17.80
C ARG A 94 14.69 2.61 -17.16
N PRO A 95 15.54 3.60 -17.55
CA PRO A 95 15.35 4.99 -17.16
C PRO A 95 13.97 5.51 -17.54
N ARG A 96 13.43 6.39 -16.71
CA ARG A 96 12.13 7.03 -16.94
C ARG A 96 12.31 8.50 -17.23
N THR A 97 11.69 8.96 -18.31
CA THR A 97 11.65 10.38 -18.67
C THR A 97 10.74 11.14 -17.71
N ARG A 98 11.23 12.28 -17.21
CA ARG A 98 10.44 13.19 -16.35
C ARG A 98 9.51 14.04 -17.20
N GLY A 99 8.32 14.38 -16.69
CA GLY A 99 7.36 15.21 -17.41
C GLY A 99 7.89 16.60 -17.81
N VAL A 100 8.79 17.17 -17.01
CA VAL A 100 9.42 18.49 -17.26
C VAL A 100 10.26 18.52 -18.53
N VAL A 101 10.81 17.40 -18.98
CA VAL A 101 11.66 17.31 -20.19
C VAL A 101 10.87 16.84 -21.41
N MET A 102 9.56 16.69 -21.28
CA MET A 102 8.66 16.36 -22.38
C MET A 102 8.16 17.61 -23.08
N ASN A 103 7.58 17.45 -24.25
CA ASN A 103 6.86 18.52 -24.93
C ASN A 103 5.50 18.79 -24.27
N PRO A 104 4.92 19.99 -24.45
CA PRO A 104 3.60 20.34 -23.87
C PRO A 104 2.47 19.38 -24.25
N VAL A 105 2.53 18.80 -25.45
CA VAL A 105 1.55 17.81 -25.93
C VAL A 105 1.61 16.49 -25.14
N ASP A 106 2.77 16.14 -24.62
CA ASP A 106 2.98 14.85 -23.93
C ASP A 106 2.74 14.92 -22.44
N HIS A 107 2.95 16.08 -21.85
CA HIS A 107 2.82 16.24 -20.38
C HIS A 107 2.47 17.69 -20.01
N PRO A 108 1.55 17.89 -19.03
CA PRO A 108 1.17 19.24 -18.55
C PRO A 108 2.33 20.08 -18.01
N MET A 109 3.42 19.46 -17.63
CA MET A 109 4.63 20.14 -17.14
C MET A 109 5.71 20.26 -18.21
N GLY A 110 5.43 19.90 -19.44
CA GLY A 110 6.35 19.99 -20.57
C GLY A 110 6.41 21.39 -21.15
N GLY A 111 7.45 21.63 -21.93
CA GLY A 111 7.70 22.90 -22.61
C GLY A 111 8.45 23.92 -21.78
N GLY A 112 8.57 25.14 -22.34
CA GLY A 112 9.33 26.24 -21.77
C GLY A 112 10.77 26.30 -22.28
N GLU A 113 11.43 27.43 -22.06
CA GLU A 113 12.84 27.61 -22.32
C GLU A 113 13.66 27.18 -21.10
N GLY A 114 14.68 26.37 -21.31
CA GLY A 114 15.54 25.86 -20.26
C GLY A 114 14.79 25.02 -19.22
N ARG A 115 15.12 25.20 -17.96
CA ARG A 115 14.56 24.41 -16.84
C ARG A 115 13.27 25.07 -16.31
N ALA A 116 12.18 24.95 -17.06
CA ALA A 116 10.88 25.44 -16.61
C ALA A 116 10.24 24.45 -15.61
N SER A 117 9.75 24.96 -14.50
CA SER A 117 9.12 24.12 -13.45
C SER A 117 7.65 23.74 -13.74
N GLY A 118 7.00 24.40 -14.70
CA GLY A 118 5.63 24.13 -15.11
C GLY A 118 4.54 24.38 -14.03
N GLY A 119 4.87 25.08 -12.95
CA GLY A 119 3.96 25.40 -11.84
C GLY A 119 3.72 24.22 -10.88
N ILE A 120 2.48 24.03 -10.46
CA ILE A 120 2.12 22.97 -9.51
C ILE A 120 2.39 21.58 -10.13
N PRO A 121 3.14 20.69 -9.46
CA PRO A 121 3.43 19.35 -9.99
C PRO A 121 2.16 18.57 -10.31
N ARG A 122 2.08 18.08 -11.53
CA ARG A 122 0.94 17.32 -12.05
C ARG A 122 1.36 15.99 -12.63
N SER A 123 0.45 15.04 -12.63
CA SER A 123 0.60 13.78 -13.37
C SER A 123 0.32 14.01 -14.86
N ARG A 124 0.61 13.01 -15.70
CA ARG A 124 0.25 13.04 -17.13
C ARG A 124 -1.24 13.33 -17.37
N LYS A 125 -2.12 12.93 -16.47
CA LYS A 125 -3.57 13.19 -16.53
C LYS A 125 -3.99 14.54 -15.96
N GLY A 126 -3.05 15.44 -15.64
CA GLY A 126 -3.34 16.75 -15.06
C GLY A 126 -3.67 16.76 -13.56
N ILE A 127 -3.70 15.63 -12.91
CA ILE A 127 -4.03 15.53 -11.48
C ILE A 127 -2.83 16.02 -10.65
N PRO A 128 -3.04 16.87 -9.62
CA PRO A 128 -1.97 17.31 -8.74
C PRO A 128 -1.20 16.11 -8.16
N ALA A 129 0.13 16.13 -8.27
CA ALA A 129 0.99 15.02 -7.84
C ALA A 129 1.28 15.02 -6.34
N LYS A 130 1.15 16.17 -5.67
CA LYS A 130 1.40 16.32 -4.23
C LYS A 130 0.11 16.60 -3.47
N GLY A 131 -0.12 15.86 -2.40
CA GLY A 131 -1.21 16.08 -1.45
C GLY A 131 -2.63 15.71 -1.93
N TYR A 132 -2.82 15.42 -3.21
CA TYR A 132 -4.14 15.07 -3.74
C TYR A 132 -4.57 13.67 -3.28
N LYS A 133 -5.78 13.59 -2.71
CA LYS A 133 -6.37 12.32 -2.26
C LYS A 133 -7.01 11.61 -3.44
N THR A 134 -6.33 10.59 -4.00
CA THR A 134 -6.77 9.87 -5.20
C THR A 134 -7.88 8.86 -4.95
N ARG A 135 -8.10 8.45 -3.71
CA ARG A 135 -9.19 7.52 -3.36
C ARG A 135 -10.55 8.16 -3.58
N SER A 136 -11.43 7.51 -4.33
CA SER A 136 -12.80 7.99 -4.54
C SER A 136 -13.55 8.12 -3.21
N LYS A 137 -14.22 9.24 -2.99
CA LYS A 137 -15.07 9.50 -1.82
C LYS A 137 -16.27 8.55 -1.77
N LYS A 138 -16.81 8.16 -2.94
CA LYS A 138 -17.99 7.29 -3.09
C LYS A 138 -17.65 5.78 -3.11
N LYS A 139 -16.39 5.40 -2.84
CA LYS A 139 -15.98 3.99 -2.89
C LYS A 139 -16.69 3.18 -1.80
N ALA A 140 -17.43 2.13 -2.19
CA ALA A 140 -18.21 1.29 -1.26
C ALA A 140 -17.38 0.74 -0.08
N SER A 141 -16.09 0.46 -0.29
CA SER A 141 -15.19 -0.02 0.77
C SER A 141 -14.80 1.03 1.80
N ASN A 142 -15.28 2.28 1.70
CA ASN A 142 -15.01 3.32 2.72
C ASN A 142 -15.68 2.99 4.07
N LYS A 143 -16.82 2.30 4.04
CA LYS A 143 -17.55 1.86 5.24
C LYS A 143 -16.76 0.90 6.14
N TYR A 144 -15.75 0.23 5.59
CA TYR A 144 -14.90 -0.71 6.33
C TYR A 144 -13.65 -0.05 6.92
N ILE A 145 -13.41 1.22 6.68
CA ILE A 145 -12.27 1.97 7.24
C ILE A 145 -12.76 2.70 8.48
N ILE A 146 -12.23 2.33 9.65
CA ILE A 146 -12.53 2.97 10.93
C ILE A 146 -11.67 4.22 11.05
N GLU A 147 -10.36 4.07 10.93
CA GLU A 147 -9.39 5.16 11.02
C GLU A 147 -8.51 5.17 9.78
N ARG A 148 -8.31 6.34 9.19
CA ARG A 148 -7.40 6.50 8.05
C ARG A 148 -5.97 6.70 8.55
N ARG A 149 -5.00 6.37 7.70
CA ARG A 149 -3.58 6.65 8.00
C ARG A 149 -3.41 8.12 8.38
N LYS A 150 -2.67 8.34 9.45
CA LYS A 150 -2.21 9.69 9.82
C LYS A 150 -1.21 10.17 8.76
N LYS A 151 -1.22 11.47 8.49
CA LYS A 151 -0.23 12.09 7.59
C LYS A 151 1.14 12.12 8.24
#